data_f2c82945bc7912a54497237e9b413382
#
_entry.id   f2c82945bc7912a54497237e9b413382
#
_cell.length_a   1.000
_cell.length_b   1.000
_cell.length_c   1.000
_cell.angle_alpha   90.00
_cell.angle_beta   90.00
_cell.angle_gamma   90.00
#
_symmetry.space_group_name_H-M   'P 1'
#
loop_
_entity.id
_entity.type
_entity.pdbx_description
1 polymer ?
#
loop_
_entity_poly.entity_id
_entity_poly.type
_entity_poly.pdbx_seq_one_letter_code
_entity_poly.pdbx_strand_id
1 'polypeptide(L)'
;MLLQVRLAVAVIAGFALAFVAVGVLIGMPPFAYIVIGLLIAAPTLFYIFKPRESSLTNAKALTVFFGATVATLLIIQFIPYGKDHSNPPVNGEPAWSTPRTRELMVNACFGCHSNSVEYPAYASVAPISWTVQSHIDEGREKVNYQEWNSRQREAEETIEVIKEGSMPPRYYTMFGKHPEAKLTDAEIAELIAGLLATPGFAEHD
;
A
#
# COMPACT_ATOMS: atom_id res chain seq x y z
N MET A 1 5.71 32.97 22.38
CA MET A 1 4.55 32.27 21.79
C MET A 1 4.75 30.75 21.77
N LEU A 2 5.79 30.23 21.13
CA LEU A 2 6.04 28.77 21.06
C LEU A 2 6.27 28.09 22.44
N LEU A 3 6.77 28.83 23.43
CA LEU A 3 6.98 28.31 24.80
C LEU A 3 5.69 27.87 25.49
N GLN A 4 4.57 28.56 25.17
CA GLN A 4 3.25 28.32 25.80
C GLN A 4 2.53 27.11 25.21
N VAL A 5 2.97 26.61 24.06
CA VAL A 5 2.35 25.46 23.36
C VAL A 5 3.31 24.30 23.16
N ARG A 6 4.37 24.21 23.96
CA ARG A 6 5.40 23.16 23.87
C ARG A 6 4.81 21.74 23.91
N LEU A 7 3.86 21.52 24.81
CA LEU A 7 3.22 20.21 24.93
C LEU A 7 2.41 19.88 23.67
N ALA A 8 1.63 20.83 23.15
CA ALA A 8 0.86 20.62 21.94
C ALA A 8 1.79 20.32 20.73
N VAL A 9 2.89 21.07 20.61
CA VAL A 9 3.89 20.86 19.55
C VAL A 9 4.51 19.44 19.66
N ALA A 10 4.87 19.03 20.86
CA ALA A 10 5.45 17.69 21.08
C ALA A 10 4.45 16.56 20.73
N VAL A 11 3.17 16.71 21.12
CA VAL A 11 2.11 15.76 20.78
C VAL A 11 1.87 15.70 19.27
N ILE A 12 1.74 16.86 18.62
CA ILE A 12 1.52 16.94 17.17
C ILE A 12 2.70 16.31 16.41
N ALA A 13 3.94 16.61 16.82
CA ALA A 13 5.13 16.01 16.22
C ALA A 13 5.16 14.48 16.42
N GLY A 14 4.81 14.00 17.60
CA GLY A 14 4.70 12.57 17.87
C GLY A 14 3.68 11.86 16.97
N PHE A 15 2.50 12.47 16.78
CA PHE A 15 1.49 11.96 15.86
C PHE A 15 1.96 11.97 14.39
N ALA A 16 2.63 13.03 13.96
CA ALA A 16 3.18 13.13 12.61
C ALA A 16 4.25 12.03 12.36
N LEU A 17 5.15 11.83 13.31
CA LEU A 17 6.15 10.76 13.23
C LEU A 17 5.51 9.37 13.20
N ALA A 18 4.53 9.11 14.06
CA ALA A 18 3.81 7.84 14.08
C ALA A 18 3.06 7.60 12.76
N PHE A 19 2.40 8.62 12.21
CA PHE A 19 1.72 8.53 10.92
C PHE A 19 2.69 8.18 9.78
N VAL A 20 3.83 8.86 9.72
CA VAL A 20 4.87 8.57 8.71
C VAL A 20 5.42 7.15 8.91
N ALA A 21 5.75 6.76 10.14
CA ALA A 21 6.29 5.42 10.42
C ALA A 21 5.31 4.31 10.02
N VAL A 22 4.02 4.46 10.38
CA VAL A 22 2.99 3.49 9.99
C VAL A 22 2.82 3.47 8.46
N GLY A 23 2.77 4.64 7.83
CA GLY A 23 2.62 4.74 6.39
C GLY A 23 3.78 4.06 5.63
N VAL A 24 5.02 4.27 6.07
CA VAL A 24 6.20 3.57 5.51
C VAL A 24 6.09 2.06 5.71
N LEU A 25 5.65 1.64 6.91
CA LEU A 25 5.50 0.21 7.23
C LEU A 25 4.50 -0.51 6.32
N ILE A 26 3.41 0.17 5.93
CA ILE A 26 2.36 -0.40 5.06
C ILE A 26 2.54 -0.05 3.58
N GLY A 27 3.63 0.63 3.19
CA GLY A 27 3.89 1.03 1.80
C GLY A 27 2.92 2.10 1.28
N MET A 28 2.54 3.08 2.11
CA MET A 28 1.64 4.15 1.70
C MET A 28 2.26 5.01 0.59
N PRO A 29 1.52 5.31 -0.49
CA PRO A 29 2.04 6.08 -1.61
C PRO A 29 2.38 7.53 -1.23
N PRO A 30 3.42 8.14 -1.83
CA PRO A 30 3.89 9.49 -1.47
C PRO A 30 2.81 10.58 -1.51
N PHE A 31 1.89 10.52 -2.49
CA PHE A 31 0.83 11.52 -2.60
C PHE A 31 -0.11 11.53 -1.37
N ALA A 32 -0.31 10.38 -0.72
CA ALA A 32 -1.17 10.29 0.46
C ALA A 32 -0.60 11.10 1.63
N TYR A 33 0.73 11.07 1.83
CA TYR A 33 1.38 11.92 2.85
C TYR A 33 1.21 13.40 2.54
N ILE A 34 1.32 13.78 1.26
CA ILE A 34 1.17 15.18 0.84
C ILE A 34 -0.26 15.65 1.09
N VAL A 35 -1.27 14.91 0.62
CA VAL A 35 -2.68 15.30 0.77
C VAL A 35 -3.07 15.39 2.23
N ILE A 36 -2.82 14.33 3.01
CA ILE A 36 -3.20 14.28 4.43
C ILE A 36 -2.40 15.31 5.23
N GLY A 37 -1.10 15.40 4.97
CA GLY A 37 -0.22 16.36 5.63
C GLY A 37 -0.66 17.82 5.42
N LEU A 38 -0.98 18.20 4.18
CA LEU A 38 -1.47 19.56 3.88
C LEU A 38 -2.81 19.85 4.52
N LEU A 39 -3.77 18.92 4.48
CA LEU A 39 -5.10 19.12 5.05
C LEU A 39 -5.07 19.27 6.58
N ILE A 40 -4.12 18.63 7.26
CA ILE A 40 -3.95 18.74 8.71
C ILE A 40 -3.05 19.93 9.07
N ALA A 41 -1.93 20.09 8.37
CA ALA A 41 -0.93 21.10 8.71
C ALA A 41 -1.43 22.53 8.44
N ALA A 42 -2.07 22.79 7.29
CA ALA A 42 -2.50 24.13 6.90
C ALA A 42 -3.42 24.78 7.96
N PRO A 43 -4.55 24.20 8.38
CA PRO A 43 -5.41 24.80 9.40
C PRO A 43 -4.73 24.86 10.77
N THR A 44 -3.90 23.86 11.11
CA THR A 44 -3.18 23.82 12.38
C THR A 44 -2.16 24.96 12.47
N LEU A 45 -1.32 25.13 11.45
CA LEU A 45 -0.32 26.20 11.38
C LEU A 45 -1.00 27.56 11.31
N PHE A 46 -2.02 27.73 10.45
CA PHE A 46 -2.79 28.96 10.38
C PHE A 46 -3.33 29.34 11.77
N TYR A 47 -3.88 28.36 12.50
CA TYR A 47 -4.39 28.61 13.85
C TYR A 47 -3.29 28.98 14.83
N ILE A 48 -2.11 28.36 14.80
CA ILE A 48 -0.99 28.63 15.70
C ILE A 48 -0.38 30.02 15.43
N PHE A 49 -0.23 30.41 14.16
CA PHE A 49 0.45 31.65 13.78
C PHE A 49 -0.47 32.86 13.58
N LYS A 50 -1.79 32.68 13.63
CA LYS A 50 -2.73 33.80 13.52
C LYS A 50 -2.53 34.81 14.67
N PRO A 51 -2.35 36.11 14.40
CA PRO A 51 -2.30 37.17 15.42
C PRO A 51 -3.59 37.15 16.26
N ARG A 52 -3.47 37.24 17.58
CA ARG A 52 -4.60 37.17 18.50
C ARG A 52 -4.43 38.08 19.69
N GLU A 53 -5.55 38.62 20.16
CA GLU A 53 -5.66 39.27 21.47
C GLU A 53 -5.69 38.29 22.61
N SER A 54 -6.21 37.06 22.39
CA SER A 54 -6.32 36.00 23.40
C SER A 54 -5.10 35.05 23.38
N SER A 55 -4.66 34.61 24.56
CA SER A 55 -3.55 33.66 24.69
C SER A 55 -3.85 32.32 24.00
N LEU A 56 -2.88 31.86 23.21
CA LEU A 56 -2.89 30.51 22.65
C LEU A 56 -2.54 29.50 23.76
N THR A 57 -3.40 28.50 23.98
CA THR A 57 -3.19 27.43 24.96
C THR A 57 -2.95 26.09 24.27
N ASN A 58 -2.29 25.15 24.96
CA ASN A 58 -2.11 23.78 24.46
C ASN A 58 -3.47 23.13 24.10
N ALA A 59 -4.48 23.31 24.95
CA ALA A 59 -5.81 22.74 24.71
C ALA A 59 -6.40 23.22 23.38
N LYS A 60 -6.39 24.53 23.12
CA LYS A 60 -6.90 25.11 21.87
C LYS A 60 -6.13 24.62 20.65
N ALA A 61 -4.79 24.52 20.72
CA ALA A 61 -3.96 24.03 19.63
C ALA A 61 -4.26 22.55 19.33
N LEU A 62 -4.37 21.72 20.35
CA LEU A 62 -4.72 20.30 20.19
C LEU A 62 -6.15 20.11 19.65
N THR A 63 -7.13 20.91 20.12
CA THR A 63 -8.51 20.84 19.58
C THR A 63 -8.53 21.13 18.08
N VAL A 64 -7.79 22.12 17.61
CA VAL A 64 -7.71 22.42 16.16
C VAL A 64 -7.02 21.31 15.41
N PHE A 65 -5.92 20.79 15.93
CA PHE A 65 -5.19 19.67 15.29
C PHE A 65 -6.07 18.42 15.17
N PHE A 66 -6.69 17.97 16.24
CA PHE A 66 -7.57 16.79 16.20
C PHE A 66 -8.83 17.04 15.38
N GLY A 67 -9.42 18.24 15.45
CA GLY A 67 -10.54 18.64 14.60
C GLY A 67 -10.18 18.61 13.13
N ALA A 68 -9.02 19.13 12.75
CA ALA A 68 -8.50 19.06 11.39
C ALA A 68 -8.24 17.62 10.95
N THR A 69 -7.71 16.79 11.85
CA THR A 69 -7.48 15.36 11.56
C THR A 69 -8.79 14.63 11.25
N VAL A 70 -9.81 14.80 12.11
CA VAL A 70 -11.14 14.19 11.89
C VAL A 70 -11.76 14.71 10.59
N ALA A 71 -11.73 16.02 10.35
CA ALA A 71 -12.25 16.62 9.12
C ALA A 71 -11.51 16.06 7.89
N THR A 72 -10.19 15.92 7.97
CA THR A 72 -9.38 15.32 6.89
C THR A 72 -9.82 13.89 6.60
N LEU A 73 -9.98 13.04 7.63
CA LEU A 73 -10.42 11.66 7.46
C LEU A 73 -11.81 11.55 6.80
N LEU A 74 -12.70 12.53 7.04
CA LEU A 74 -13.99 12.58 6.37
C LEU A 74 -13.88 13.09 4.93
N ILE A 75 -13.10 14.14 4.69
CA ILE A 75 -12.94 14.77 3.38
C ILE A 75 -12.27 13.81 2.39
N ILE A 76 -11.23 13.11 2.79
CA ILE A 76 -10.52 12.17 1.91
C ILE A 76 -11.39 11.01 1.43
N GLN A 77 -12.53 10.73 2.13
CA GLN A 77 -13.47 9.71 1.66
C GLN A 77 -14.17 10.10 0.36
N PHE A 78 -14.17 11.36 -0.06
CA PHE A 78 -14.72 11.80 -1.34
C PHE A 78 -13.75 11.67 -2.51
N ILE A 79 -12.47 11.35 -2.26
CA ILE A 79 -11.49 11.10 -3.31
C ILE A 79 -11.75 9.69 -3.88
N PRO A 80 -11.98 9.55 -5.21
CA PRO A 80 -12.43 8.29 -5.79
C PRO A 80 -11.32 7.24 -5.97
N TYR A 81 -10.03 7.62 -5.87
CA TYR A 81 -8.91 6.71 -6.05
C TYR A 81 -8.97 5.52 -5.07
N GLY A 82 -8.82 4.31 -5.61
CA GLY A 82 -8.90 3.06 -4.85
C GLY A 82 -10.31 2.67 -4.38
N LYS A 83 -11.38 3.24 -4.96
CA LYS A 83 -12.77 2.86 -4.67
C LYS A 83 -13.44 2.04 -5.76
N ASP A 84 -12.88 2.06 -6.96
CA ASP A 84 -13.30 1.16 -8.02
C ASP A 84 -12.59 -0.18 -7.82
N HIS A 85 -13.37 -1.19 -7.47
CA HIS A 85 -12.90 -2.56 -7.25
C HIS A 85 -13.20 -3.47 -8.44
N SER A 86 -13.48 -2.89 -9.60
CA SER A 86 -13.60 -3.66 -10.84
C SER A 86 -12.24 -4.18 -11.28
N ASN A 87 -12.24 -5.39 -11.84
CA ASN A 87 -11.05 -5.96 -12.43
C ASN A 87 -11.12 -5.87 -13.96
N PRO A 88 -9.99 -5.58 -14.63
CA PRO A 88 -9.91 -5.71 -16.08
C PRO A 88 -10.19 -7.16 -16.53
N PRO A 89 -10.59 -7.39 -17.80
CA PRO A 89 -10.72 -8.73 -18.32
C PRO A 89 -9.38 -9.47 -18.33
N VAL A 90 -9.40 -10.77 -18.09
CA VAL A 90 -8.21 -11.62 -18.20
C VAL A 90 -7.84 -11.77 -19.68
N ASN A 91 -6.58 -11.48 -20.00
CA ASN A 91 -6.02 -11.56 -21.35
C ASN A 91 -4.82 -12.52 -21.39
N GLY A 92 -5.06 -13.76 -21.04
CA GLY A 92 -4.07 -14.84 -21.02
C GLY A 92 -3.27 -14.95 -19.72
N GLU A 93 -2.88 -16.17 -19.41
CA GLU A 93 -1.95 -16.51 -18.33
C GLU A 93 -0.73 -17.26 -18.92
N PRO A 94 0.40 -17.33 -18.20
CA PRO A 94 1.50 -18.24 -18.54
C PRO A 94 1.01 -19.67 -18.73
N ALA A 95 1.65 -20.43 -19.61
CA ALA A 95 1.44 -21.86 -19.71
C ALA A 95 2.11 -22.56 -18.53
N TRP A 96 1.50 -22.43 -17.35
CA TRP A 96 2.02 -22.93 -16.09
C TRP A 96 2.47 -24.40 -16.19
N SER A 97 3.68 -24.70 -15.71
CA SER A 97 4.24 -26.06 -15.77
C SER A 97 3.39 -27.10 -15.06
N THR A 98 2.73 -26.70 -13.97
CA THR A 98 1.81 -27.55 -13.22
C THR A 98 0.63 -26.75 -12.64
N PRO A 99 -0.52 -27.39 -12.32
CA PRO A 99 -1.61 -26.74 -11.58
C PRO A 99 -1.15 -26.21 -10.21
N ARG A 100 -0.20 -26.87 -9.56
CA ARG A 100 0.34 -26.45 -8.26
C ARG A 100 1.17 -25.18 -8.36
N THR A 101 1.97 -25.04 -9.43
CA THR A 101 2.69 -23.78 -9.70
C THR A 101 1.73 -22.60 -9.80
N ARG A 102 0.62 -22.78 -10.55
CA ARG A 102 -0.41 -21.76 -10.66
C ARG A 102 -1.06 -21.46 -9.31
N GLU A 103 -1.40 -22.47 -8.53
CA GLU A 103 -2.00 -22.30 -7.19
C GLU A 103 -1.12 -21.46 -6.27
N LEU A 104 0.18 -21.75 -6.22
CA LEU A 104 1.13 -20.99 -5.40
C LEU A 104 1.25 -19.53 -5.88
N MET A 105 1.24 -19.29 -7.20
CA MET A 105 1.20 -17.94 -7.77
C MET A 105 -0.08 -17.18 -7.43
N VAL A 106 -1.23 -17.86 -7.48
CA VAL A 106 -2.52 -17.26 -7.08
C VAL A 106 -2.47 -16.85 -5.61
N ASN A 107 -1.97 -17.72 -4.74
CA ASN A 107 -1.92 -17.47 -3.31
C ASN A 107 -0.98 -16.31 -2.94
N ALA A 108 0.17 -16.21 -3.58
CA ALA A 108 1.23 -15.30 -3.17
C ALA A 108 1.32 -14.01 -4.00
N CYS A 109 0.91 -14.01 -5.27
CA CYS A 109 1.21 -12.95 -6.22
C CYS A 109 -0.03 -12.29 -6.82
N PHE A 110 -1.11 -13.04 -7.08
CA PHE A 110 -2.27 -12.53 -7.81
C PHE A 110 -3.03 -11.41 -7.09
N GLY A 111 -2.85 -11.26 -5.78
CA GLY A 111 -3.44 -10.15 -5.03
C GLY A 111 -3.03 -8.75 -5.51
N CYS A 112 -1.89 -8.63 -6.21
CA CYS A 112 -1.44 -7.37 -6.81
C CYS A 112 -1.11 -7.51 -8.30
N HIS A 113 -0.71 -8.68 -8.76
CA HIS A 113 -0.16 -8.93 -10.09
C HIS A 113 -1.14 -9.65 -11.04
N SER A 114 -2.46 -9.42 -10.89
CA SER A 114 -3.47 -10.06 -11.73
C SER A 114 -4.67 -9.16 -12.01
N ASN A 115 -5.53 -9.61 -12.93
CA ASN A 115 -6.85 -9.06 -13.20
C ASN A 115 -7.97 -9.81 -12.45
N SER A 116 -7.62 -10.51 -11.35
CA SER A 116 -8.55 -11.25 -10.48
C SER A 116 -8.32 -10.90 -9.01
N VAL A 117 -8.07 -9.62 -8.72
CA VAL A 117 -7.84 -9.13 -7.36
C VAL A 117 -9.13 -9.23 -6.54
N GLU A 118 -9.03 -9.84 -5.37
CA GLU A 118 -10.09 -9.84 -4.36
C GLU A 118 -9.83 -8.71 -3.35
N TYR A 119 -10.63 -7.65 -3.45
CA TYR A 119 -10.47 -6.48 -2.59
C TYR A 119 -11.02 -6.75 -1.18
N PRO A 120 -10.20 -6.65 -0.12
CA PRO A 120 -10.69 -6.79 1.24
C PRO A 120 -11.56 -5.58 1.64
N ALA A 121 -12.46 -5.75 2.62
CA ALA A 121 -13.39 -4.69 3.03
C ALA A 121 -12.70 -3.37 3.43
N TYR A 122 -11.49 -3.43 4.00
CA TYR A 122 -10.73 -2.24 4.37
C TYR A 122 -10.20 -1.45 3.16
N ALA A 123 -10.16 -2.05 1.96
CA ALA A 123 -9.78 -1.37 0.72
C ALA A 123 -10.81 -0.33 0.24
N SER A 124 -11.97 -0.23 0.89
CA SER A 124 -12.99 0.79 0.59
C SER A 124 -12.81 2.10 1.34
N VAL A 125 -11.88 2.18 2.31
CA VAL A 125 -11.72 3.31 3.22
C VAL A 125 -10.37 4.00 3.03
N ALA A 126 -10.40 5.28 2.61
CA ALA A 126 -9.18 6.08 2.49
C ALA A 126 -8.59 6.41 3.89
N PRO A 127 -7.25 6.40 4.05
CA PRO A 127 -6.23 6.30 3.00
C PRO A 127 -5.81 4.86 2.66
N ILE A 128 -6.38 3.83 3.31
CA ILE A 128 -5.99 2.44 3.05
C ILE A 128 -6.36 2.02 1.63
N SER A 129 -7.52 2.47 1.12
CA SER A 129 -7.92 2.25 -0.27
C SER A 129 -6.85 2.74 -1.26
N TRP A 130 -6.23 3.87 -0.98
CA TRP A 130 -5.16 4.43 -1.82
C TRP A 130 -3.91 3.56 -1.81
N THR A 131 -3.56 3.03 -0.62
CA THR A 131 -2.40 2.15 -0.46
C THR A 131 -2.61 0.84 -1.20
N VAL A 132 -3.78 0.20 -1.04
CA VAL A 132 -4.10 -1.04 -1.74
C VAL A 132 -4.09 -0.84 -3.24
N GLN A 133 -4.75 0.21 -3.75
CA GLN A 133 -4.80 0.49 -5.18
C GLN A 133 -3.42 0.78 -5.76
N SER A 134 -2.60 1.58 -5.05
CA SER A 134 -1.23 1.87 -5.50
C SER A 134 -0.40 0.61 -5.66
N HIS A 135 -0.51 -0.33 -4.71
CA HIS A 135 0.22 -1.60 -4.80
C HIS A 135 -0.26 -2.47 -5.97
N ILE A 136 -1.57 -2.44 -6.28
CA ILE A 136 -2.12 -3.17 -7.42
C ILE A 136 -1.67 -2.52 -8.74
N ASP A 137 -1.74 -1.18 -8.83
CA ASP A 137 -1.32 -0.44 -10.02
C ASP A 137 0.17 -0.66 -10.30
N GLU A 138 1.02 -0.52 -9.28
CA GLU A 138 2.46 -0.77 -9.37
C GLU A 138 2.78 -2.23 -9.70
N GLY A 139 2.08 -3.18 -9.07
CA GLY A 139 2.24 -4.59 -9.33
C GLY A 139 1.91 -4.95 -10.78
N ARG A 140 0.77 -4.49 -11.29
CA ARG A 140 0.35 -4.70 -12.68
C ARG A 140 1.27 -4.00 -13.69
N GLU A 141 1.83 -2.84 -13.34
CA GLU A 141 2.77 -2.14 -14.22
C GLU A 141 4.09 -2.92 -14.40
N LYS A 142 4.56 -3.59 -13.37
CA LYS A 142 5.77 -4.41 -13.41
C LYS A 142 5.53 -5.73 -14.13
N VAL A 143 4.61 -6.53 -13.62
CA VAL A 143 4.18 -7.78 -14.24
C VAL A 143 2.71 -8.06 -13.92
N ASN A 144 1.93 -8.43 -14.93
CA ASN A 144 0.55 -8.87 -14.76
C ASN A 144 0.40 -10.30 -15.34
N TYR A 145 0.29 -11.28 -14.46
CA TYR A 145 0.22 -12.69 -14.85
C TYR A 145 -1.08 -13.07 -15.57
N GLN A 146 -2.05 -12.15 -15.65
CA GLN A 146 -3.28 -12.34 -16.42
C GLN A 146 -3.41 -11.42 -17.65
N GLU A 147 -2.30 -10.81 -18.04
CA GLU A 147 -2.08 -10.07 -19.29
C GLU A 147 -0.94 -10.66 -20.12
N TRP A 148 -0.74 -11.97 -20.06
CA TRP A 148 0.44 -12.65 -20.59
C TRP A 148 0.57 -12.60 -22.11
N ASN A 149 -0.53 -12.29 -22.81
CA ASN A 149 -0.48 -12.02 -24.25
C ASN A 149 0.17 -10.67 -24.61
N SER A 150 0.42 -9.84 -23.60
CA SER A 150 1.14 -8.57 -23.69
C SER A 150 2.57 -8.72 -23.16
N ARG A 151 3.48 -7.82 -23.59
CA ARG A 151 4.85 -7.84 -23.06
C ARG A 151 4.87 -7.55 -21.56
N GLN A 152 5.39 -8.48 -20.78
CA GLN A 152 5.61 -8.32 -19.34
C GLN A 152 7.03 -7.78 -19.10
N ARG A 153 7.15 -6.63 -18.44
CA ARG A 153 8.41 -5.87 -18.34
C ARG A 153 9.43 -6.55 -17.43
N GLU A 154 8.98 -7.12 -16.33
CA GLU A 154 9.82 -7.67 -15.26
C GLU A 154 9.46 -9.14 -14.95
N ALA A 155 8.95 -9.89 -15.95
CA ALA A 155 8.58 -11.30 -15.75
C ALA A 155 9.80 -12.16 -15.38
N GLU A 156 10.97 -11.86 -15.98
CA GLU A 156 12.23 -12.56 -15.76
C GLU A 156 12.75 -12.37 -14.32
N GLU A 157 12.45 -11.25 -13.68
CA GLU A 157 12.85 -10.95 -12.30
C GLU A 157 12.00 -11.69 -11.26
N THR A 158 10.88 -12.31 -11.66
CA THR A 158 9.95 -12.98 -10.72
C THR A 158 10.64 -13.99 -9.81
N ILE A 159 11.53 -14.81 -10.38
CA ILE A 159 12.25 -15.85 -9.61
C ILE A 159 13.25 -15.22 -8.64
N GLU A 160 13.91 -14.15 -9.04
CA GLU A 160 14.92 -13.47 -8.21
C GLU A 160 14.26 -12.83 -6.99
N VAL A 161 13.18 -12.05 -7.18
CA VAL A 161 12.47 -11.38 -6.07
C VAL A 161 11.86 -12.38 -5.07
N ILE A 162 11.48 -13.59 -5.53
CA ILE A 162 11.05 -14.69 -4.65
C ILE A 162 12.24 -15.22 -3.84
N LYS A 163 13.39 -15.48 -4.48
CA LYS A 163 14.62 -15.97 -3.81
C LYS A 163 15.14 -14.98 -2.78
N GLU A 164 15.08 -13.69 -3.06
CA GLU A 164 15.48 -12.62 -2.15
C GLU A 164 14.50 -12.43 -0.97
N GLY A 165 13.28 -12.97 -1.09
CA GLY A 165 12.21 -12.76 -0.13
C GLY A 165 11.68 -11.32 -0.12
N SER A 166 11.87 -10.57 -1.21
CA SER A 166 11.30 -9.24 -1.41
C SER A 166 9.83 -9.31 -1.83
N MET A 167 9.40 -10.43 -2.46
CA MET A 167 8.00 -10.73 -2.81
C MET A 167 7.56 -12.07 -2.20
N PRO A 168 6.33 -12.14 -1.67
CA PRO A 168 5.42 -11.01 -1.38
C PRO A 168 5.98 -10.08 -0.28
N PRO A 169 5.66 -8.77 -0.34
CA PRO A 169 6.23 -7.80 0.60
C PRO A 169 5.71 -8.07 2.02
N ARG A 170 6.55 -7.81 3.03
CA ARG A 170 6.25 -8.14 4.44
C ARG A 170 4.93 -7.58 4.95
N TYR A 171 4.55 -6.35 4.52
CA TYR A 171 3.29 -5.74 4.93
C TYR A 171 2.06 -6.49 4.43
N TYR A 172 2.17 -7.27 3.34
CA TYR A 172 1.06 -8.05 2.78
C TYR A 172 0.65 -9.20 3.71
N THR A 173 1.63 -9.86 4.32
CA THR A 173 1.41 -11.02 5.21
C THR A 173 1.42 -10.68 6.70
N MET A 174 1.63 -9.39 7.07
CA MET A 174 1.67 -8.94 8.47
C MET A 174 0.30 -9.08 9.15
N PHE A 175 0.33 -9.27 10.47
CA PHE A 175 -0.86 -9.35 11.33
C PHE A 175 -1.86 -10.45 10.94
N GLY A 176 -1.38 -11.53 10.32
CA GLY A 176 -2.22 -12.67 9.92
C GLY A 176 -3.14 -12.37 8.72
N LYS A 177 -2.87 -11.28 8.00
CA LYS A 177 -3.52 -11.03 6.71
C LYS A 177 -2.88 -11.92 5.65
N HIS A 178 -3.68 -12.37 4.68
CA HIS A 178 -3.24 -13.21 3.56
C HIS A 178 -2.34 -14.37 4.01
N PRO A 179 -2.83 -15.25 4.94
CA PRO A 179 -2.06 -16.40 5.42
C PRO A 179 -1.66 -17.34 4.30
N GLU A 180 -2.46 -17.42 3.22
CA GLU A 180 -2.21 -18.19 2.01
C GLU A 180 -0.97 -17.71 1.23
N ALA A 181 -0.61 -16.44 1.36
CA ALA A 181 0.58 -15.87 0.71
C ALA A 181 1.87 -16.10 1.50
N LYS A 182 1.76 -16.61 2.73
CA LYS A 182 2.92 -16.96 3.55
C LYS A 182 3.38 -18.37 3.25
N LEU A 183 4.05 -18.53 2.11
CA LEU A 183 4.57 -19.81 1.68
C LEU A 183 5.66 -20.33 2.62
N THR A 184 5.70 -21.63 2.82
CA THR A 184 6.80 -22.33 3.50
C THR A 184 8.03 -22.42 2.60
N ASP A 185 9.22 -22.68 3.17
CA ASP A 185 10.45 -22.85 2.38
C ASP A 185 10.31 -23.96 1.33
N ALA A 186 9.56 -25.02 1.64
CA ALA A 186 9.27 -26.11 0.70
C ALA A 186 8.38 -25.65 -0.46
N GLU A 187 7.35 -24.84 -0.19
CA GLU A 187 6.47 -24.26 -1.22
C GLU A 187 7.21 -23.22 -2.07
N ILE A 188 8.11 -22.44 -1.48
CA ILE A 188 8.98 -21.50 -2.22
C ILE A 188 9.87 -22.29 -3.19
N ALA A 189 10.52 -23.37 -2.72
CA ALA A 189 11.35 -24.19 -3.58
C ALA A 189 10.54 -24.87 -4.72
N GLU A 190 9.32 -25.36 -4.41
CA GLU A 190 8.40 -25.93 -5.38
C GLU A 190 7.95 -24.88 -6.41
N LEU A 191 7.62 -23.66 -5.95
CA LEU A 191 7.24 -22.55 -6.83
C LEU A 191 8.39 -22.16 -7.78
N ILE A 192 9.60 -22.01 -7.27
CA ILE A 192 10.77 -21.68 -8.09
C ILE A 192 11.02 -22.74 -9.15
N ALA A 193 10.97 -24.03 -8.76
CA ALA A 193 11.13 -25.12 -9.71
C ALA A 193 10.03 -25.13 -10.79
N GLY A 194 8.80 -24.84 -10.40
CA GLY A 194 7.68 -24.74 -11.30
C GLY A 194 7.80 -23.54 -12.27
N LEU A 195 8.27 -22.41 -11.79
CA LEU A 195 8.51 -21.21 -12.62
C LEU A 195 9.65 -21.45 -13.62
N LEU A 196 10.76 -22.05 -13.20
CA LEU A 196 11.86 -22.42 -14.11
C LEU A 196 11.40 -23.34 -15.26
N ALA A 197 10.38 -24.16 -15.01
CA ALA A 197 9.78 -25.04 -16.03
C ALA A 197 8.63 -24.38 -16.81
N THR A 198 8.24 -23.15 -16.46
CA THR A 198 7.17 -22.40 -17.12
C THR A 198 7.78 -21.45 -18.16
N PRO A 199 7.34 -21.50 -19.44
CA PRO A 199 7.86 -20.60 -20.47
C PRO A 199 7.68 -19.11 -20.10
N GLY A 200 8.73 -18.31 -20.30
CA GLY A 200 8.72 -16.85 -20.06
C GLY A 200 9.23 -16.40 -18.69
N PHE A 201 9.71 -17.32 -17.83
CA PHE A 201 10.33 -16.99 -16.54
C PHE A 201 11.82 -17.33 -16.44
N ALA A 202 12.34 -18.18 -17.34
CA ALA A 202 13.76 -18.45 -17.41
C ALA A 202 14.47 -17.32 -18.17
N GLU A 203 15.64 -16.90 -17.69
CA GLU A 203 16.54 -16.03 -18.46
C GLU A 203 16.84 -16.68 -19.81
N HIS A 204 16.70 -15.91 -20.87
CA HIS A 204 17.21 -16.31 -22.18
C HIS A 204 18.71 -16.05 -22.16
N ASP A 205 19.54 -17.11 -22.04
CA ASP A 205 20.98 -17.11 -22.28
C ASP A 205 21.31 -16.52 -23.69
#